data_b9927e2f22da8b0d64df651be0955b1d
#
_entry.id   b9927e2f22da8b0d64df651be0955b1d
#
_cell.length_a   1.000
_cell.length_b   1.000
_cell.length_c   1.000
_cell.angle_alpha   90.00
_cell.angle_beta   90.00
_cell.angle_gamma   90.00
#
_symmetry.space_group_name_H-M   'P 1'
#
loop_
_entity.id
_entity.type
_entity.pdbx_description
1 polymer ?
#
loop_
_entity_poly.entity_id
_entity_poly.type
_entity_poly.pdbx_seq_one_letter_code
_entity_poly.pdbx_strand_id
1 'polypeptide(L)'
;MSIISTLLGKSKRGGKTSPAAQRLVRNMRYELVPLKSLDQAIADLPKGAAVSVTCSPAKGIATTQQLCEQLLEKGHNVVPHFAARLVEGPEHAAKLAAWVREKGIKEVFIIGGDAEVPPHYQYALPFMKDFLEAQPGVDTIGFGAYPDGHATISKGDLHN
;
A
#
# COMPACT_ATOMS: atom_id res chain seq x y z
N MET A 1 -8.58 -22.42 8.33
CA MET A 1 -9.08 -21.62 9.48
C MET A 1 -8.73 -20.18 9.20
N SER A 2 -9.74 -19.29 9.16
CA SER A 2 -9.54 -17.87 8.85
C SER A 2 -8.67 -17.21 9.92
N ILE A 3 -7.73 -16.33 9.50
CA ILE A 3 -6.90 -15.50 10.39
C ILE A 3 -7.77 -14.70 11.38
N ILE A 4 -8.95 -14.28 10.95
CA ILE A 4 -9.94 -13.57 11.78
C ILE A 4 -10.42 -14.43 12.95
N SER A 5 -10.59 -15.75 12.76
CA SER A 5 -11.00 -16.66 13.84
C SER A 5 -9.91 -16.87 14.90
N THR A 6 -8.65 -16.66 14.50
CA THR A 6 -7.50 -16.76 15.41
C THR A 6 -7.31 -15.47 16.21
N LEU A 7 -7.52 -14.30 15.59
CA LEU A 7 -7.44 -12.98 16.25
C LEU A 7 -8.62 -12.73 17.20
N LEU A 8 -9.80 -13.23 16.87
CA LEU A 8 -10.99 -13.10 17.72
C LEU A 8 -11.05 -14.17 18.84
N GLY A 9 -10.02 -14.99 19.02
CA GLY A 9 -9.87 -16.03 20.00
C GLY A 9 -11.20 -16.64 20.41
N LYS A 10 -11.37 -17.95 20.45
CA LYS A 10 -12.59 -18.56 21.02
C LYS A 10 -12.76 -18.06 22.46
N SER A 11 -13.29 -16.86 22.63
CA SER A 11 -13.72 -16.39 23.94
C SER A 11 -14.85 -17.29 24.40
N LYS A 12 -14.56 -18.15 25.35
CA LYS A 12 -15.57 -18.99 26.06
C LYS A 12 -16.56 -18.15 26.88
N ARG A 13 -16.43 -16.81 26.82
CA ARG A 13 -17.39 -15.88 27.43
C ARG A 13 -18.19 -15.25 26.30
N GLY A 14 -19.45 -15.60 26.18
CA GLY A 14 -20.43 -15.06 25.24
C GLY A 14 -20.73 -13.57 25.45
N GLY A 15 -19.71 -12.75 25.56
CA GLY A 15 -19.81 -11.31 25.62
C GLY A 15 -20.07 -10.75 24.21
N LYS A 16 -21.13 -9.97 24.04
CA LYS A 16 -21.40 -9.20 22.82
C LYS A 16 -20.20 -8.28 22.58
N THR A 17 -19.59 -8.35 21.40
CA THR A 17 -18.53 -7.43 21.00
C THR A 17 -19.02 -5.99 21.12
N SER A 18 -18.25 -5.13 21.77
CA SER A 18 -18.67 -3.73 21.97
C SER A 18 -18.84 -3.01 20.61
N PRO A 19 -19.72 -2.00 20.51
CA PRO A 19 -19.87 -1.22 19.29
C PRO A 19 -18.54 -0.58 18.80
N ALA A 20 -17.67 -0.21 19.73
CA ALA A 20 -16.34 0.31 19.43
C ALA A 20 -15.46 -0.75 18.76
N ALA A 21 -15.40 -1.97 19.31
CA ALA A 21 -14.66 -3.08 18.72
C ALA A 21 -15.20 -3.48 17.34
N GLN A 22 -16.52 -3.49 17.16
CA GLN A 22 -17.15 -3.74 15.87
C GLN A 22 -16.77 -2.67 14.83
N ARG A 23 -16.68 -1.40 15.24
CA ARG A 23 -16.26 -0.30 14.37
C ARG A 23 -14.78 -0.42 13.99
N LEU A 24 -13.90 -0.76 14.93
CA LEU A 24 -12.49 -1.00 14.66
C LEU A 24 -12.30 -2.12 13.62
N VAL A 25 -12.97 -3.25 13.79
CA VAL A 25 -12.90 -4.38 12.84
C VAL A 25 -13.41 -4.02 11.45
N ARG A 26 -14.50 -3.24 11.37
CA ARG A 26 -15.05 -2.78 10.07
C ARG A 26 -14.12 -1.81 9.34
N ASN A 27 -13.37 -0.99 10.07
CA ASN A 27 -12.46 0.01 9.51
C ASN A 27 -11.01 -0.48 9.43
N MET A 28 -10.78 -1.78 9.69
CA MET A 28 -9.45 -2.37 9.61
C MET A 28 -8.96 -2.38 8.15
N ARG A 29 -7.74 -1.91 7.94
CA ARG A 29 -7.03 -2.06 6.68
C ARG A 29 -6.18 -3.33 6.73
N TYR A 30 -6.28 -4.12 5.70
CA TYR A 30 -5.45 -5.30 5.50
C TYR A 30 -4.23 -4.92 4.67
N GLU A 31 -3.08 -5.49 4.99
CA GLU A 31 -1.89 -5.32 4.18
C GLU A 31 -1.54 -6.65 3.52
N LEU A 32 -1.42 -6.64 2.20
CA LEU A 32 -1.01 -7.79 1.41
C LEU A 32 0.42 -7.61 0.90
N VAL A 33 1.22 -8.63 1.17
CA VAL A 33 2.56 -8.78 0.61
C VAL A 33 2.49 -9.84 -0.49
N PRO A 34 3.04 -9.58 -1.70
CA PRO A 34 3.01 -10.55 -2.81
C PRO A 34 3.87 -11.79 -2.50
N LEU A 35 3.31 -12.74 -1.75
CA LEU A 35 3.92 -14.01 -1.34
C LEU A 35 3.18 -15.20 -1.97
N LYS A 36 3.73 -16.42 -1.82
CA LYS A 36 3.16 -17.65 -2.40
C LYS A 36 1.74 -18.00 -1.91
N SER A 37 1.35 -17.51 -0.71
CA SER A 37 0.01 -17.75 -0.12
C SER A 37 -1.01 -16.65 -0.45
N LEU A 38 -0.74 -15.81 -1.43
CA LEU A 38 -1.52 -14.62 -1.74
C LEU A 38 -2.97 -14.94 -2.11
N ASP A 39 -3.20 -15.96 -2.96
CA ASP A 39 -4.55 -16.33 -3.42
C ASP A 39 -5.47 -16.71 -2.26
N GLN A 40 -4.95 -17.44 -1.28
CA GLN A 40 -5.71 -17.78 -0.09
C GLN A 40 -5.97 -16.55 0.79
N ALA A 41 -4.97 -15.67 0.94
CA ALA A 41 -5.14 -14.44 1.70
C ALA A 41 -6.22 -13.53 1.07
N ILE A 42 -6.26 -13.42 -0.26
CA ILE A 42 -7.31 -12.68 -0.98
C ILE A 42 -8.69 -13.33 -0.79
N ALA A 43 -8.77 -14.66 -0.85
CA ALA A 43 -10.04 -15.38 -0.66
C ALA A 43 -10.62 -15.21 0.75
N ASP A 44 -9.76 -15.00 1.76
CA ASP A 44 -10.14 -14.80 3.16
C ASP A 44 -10.52 -13.35 3.50
N LEU A 45 -10.33 -12.39 2.58
CA LEU A 45 -10.69 -10.98 2.81
C LEU A 45 -12.20 -10.80 2.96
N PRO A 46 -12.65 -9.97 3.90
CA PRO A 46 -14.05 -9.55 3.95
C PRO A 46 -14.44 -8.80 2.67
N LYS A 47 -15.70 -8.94 2.24
CA LYS A 47 -16.22 -8.21 1.08
C LYS A 47 -16.04 -6.68 1.27
N GLY A 48 -15.51 -6.01 0.26
CA GLY A 48 -15.28 -4.57 0.29
C GLY A 48 -14.16 -4.13 1.23
N ALA A 49 -13.24 -5.03 1.61
CA ALA A 49 -12.12 -4.70 2.49
C ALA A 49 -11.27 -3.55 1.95
N ALA A 50 -10.73 -2.72 2.85
CA ALA A 50 -9.67 -1.78 2.53
C ALA A 50 -8.33 -2.55 2.57
N VAL A 51 -7.57 -2.52 1.47
CA VAL A 51 -6.37 -3.34 1.30
C VAL A 51 -5.19 -2.50 0.83
N SER A 52 -4.13 -2.44 1.62
CA SER A 52 -2.82 -1.94 1.18
C SER A 52 -2.05 -3.04 0.46
N VAL A 53 -1.39 -2.70 -0.62
CA VAL A 53 -0.56 -3.63 -1.39
C VAL A 53 0.88 -3.13 -1.37
N THR A 54 1.76 -3.91 -0.74
CA THR A 54 3.17 -3.54 -0.59
C THR A 54 3.93 -3.58 -1.91
N CYS A 55 4.98 -2.78 -2.01
CA CYS A 55 5.92 -2.76 -3.12
C CYS A 55 7.32 -3.12 -2.60
N SER A 56 7.97 -4.06 -3.23
CA SER A 56 9.32 -4.49 -2.85
C SER A 56 10.25 -4.56 -4.06
N PRO A 57 11.58 -4.40 -3.90
CA PRO A 57 12.54 -4.51 -5.00
C PRO A 57 12.48 -5.85 -5.73
N ALA A 58 12.19 -6.94 -5.01
CA ALA A 58 12.12 -8.28 -5.59
C ALA A 58 10.92 -8.50 -6.54
N LYS A 59 9.86 -7.71 -6.40
CA LYS A 59 8.61 -7.87 -7.16
C LYS A 59 8.34 -6.70 -8.11
N GLY A 60 8.82 -5.52 -7.79
CA GLY A 60 8.63 -4.31 -8.57
C GLY A 60 7.21 -3.71 -8.49
N ILE A 61 7.08 -2.51 -9.05
CA ILE A 61 5.82 -1.74 -9.07
C ILE A 61 4.74 -2.44 -9.90
N ALA A 62 5.11 -3.06 -11.02
CA ALA A 62 4.17 -3.73 -11.92
C ALA A 62 3.39 -4.86 -11.20
N THR A 63 4.04 -5.62 -10.32
CA THR A 63 3.37 -6.65 -9.52
C THR A 63 2.36 -6.03 -8.55
N THR A 64 2.69 -4.89 -7.94
CA THR A 64 1.77 -4.14 -7.07
C THR A 64 0.54 -3.67 -7.85
N GLN A 65 0.73 -3.13 -9.06
CA GLN A 65 -0.37 -2.70 -9.95
C GLN A 65 -1.29 -3.87 -10.32
N GLN A 66 -0.73 -4.98 -10.79
CA GLN A 66 -1.49 -6.19 -11.14
C GLN A 66 -2.34 -6.71 -9.98
N LEU A 67 -1.76 -6.75 -8.77
CA LEU A 67 -2.48 -7.19 -7.59
C LEU A 67 -3.60 -6.20 -7.19
N CYS A 68 -3.36 -4.90 -7.29
CA CYS A 68 -4.39 -3.90 -7.07
C CYS A 68 -5.56 -4.06 -8.06
N GLU A 69 -5.28 -4.32 -9.34
CA GLU A 69 -6.32 -4.56 -10.34
C GLU A 69 -7.17 -5.78 -10.02
N GLN A 70 -6.54 -6.90 -9.64
CA GLN A 70 -7.26 -8.12 -9.19
C GLN A 70 -8.17 -7.85 -7.98
N LEU A 71 -7.70 -7.04 -7.04
CA LEU A 71 -8.47 -6.68 -5.84
C LEU A 71 -9.64 -5.74 -6.17
N LEU A 72 -9.43 -4.77 -7.07
CA LEU A 72 -10.48 -3.88 -7.55
C LEU A 72 -11.60 -4.64 -8.27
N GLU A 73 -11.24 -5.62 -9.14
CA GLU A 73 -12.20 -6.50 -9.82
C GLU A 73 -13.05 -7.32 -8.83
N LYS A 74 -12.50 -7.65 -7.67
CA LYS A 74 -13.21 -8.32 -6.57
C LYS A 74 -14.01 -7.36 -5.67
N GLY A 75 -13.99 -6.06 -5.97
CA GLY A 75 -14.74 -5.03 -5.23
C GLY A 75 -14.10 -4.59 -3.92
N HIS A 76 -12.77 -4.74 -3.78
CA HIS A 76 -12.03 -4.20 -2.65
C HIS A 76 -11.57 -2.75 -2.90
N ASN A 77 -11.33 -2.00 -1.84
CA ASN A 77 -10.72 -0.67 -1.90
C ASN A 77 -9.20 -0.83 -1.73
N VAL A 78 -8.42 -0.40 -2.71
CA VAL A 78 -6.97 -0.62 -2.71
C VAL A 78 -6.18 0.64 -2.41
N VAL A 79 -5.04 0.45 -1.75
CA VAL A 79 -4.02 1.47 -1.51
C VAL A 79 -2.67 0.91 -1.98
N PRO A 80 -2.27 1.20 -3.23
CA PRO A 80 -0.98 0.77 -3.72
C PRO A 80 0.15 1.49 -2.97
N HIS A 81 1.19 0.74 -2.58
CA HIS A 81 2.44 1.33 -2.15
C HIS A 81 3.33 1.56 -3.37
N PHE A 82 3.90 2.75 -3.47
CA PHE A 82 4.92 3.08 -4.46
C PHE A 82 6.25 3.34 -3.78
N ALA A 83 7.24 2.53 -4.10
CA ALA A 83 8.60 2.71 -3.64
C ALA A 83 9.34 3.66 -4.60
N ALA A 84 9.66 4.88 -4.16
CA ALA A 84 10.31 5.89 -4.97
C ALA A 84 11.59 5.38 -5.65
N ARG A 85 12.40 4.61 -4.93
CA ARG A 85 13.65 4.01 -5.42
C ARG A 85 13.47 2.91 -6.47
N LEU A 86 12.23 2.63 -6.89
CA LEU A 86 11.90 1.74 -8.03
C LEU A 86 11.28 2.51 -9.22
N VAL A 87 11.05 3.81 -9.07
CA VAL A 87 10.47 4.65 -10.12
C VAL A 87 11.59 5.19 -11.02
N GLU A 88 11.46 4.98 -12.33
CA GLU A 88 12.51 5.25 -13.34
C GLU A 88 12.67 6.73 -13.71
N GLY A 89 11.79 7.61 -13.22
CA GLY A 89 11.85 9.03 -13.46
C GLY A 89 10.46 9.67 -13.66
N PRO A 90 10.41 10.95 -14.08
CA PRO A 90 9.16 11.72 -14.19
C PRO A 90 8.14 11.11 -15.14
N GLU A 91 8.58 10.53 -16.27
CA GLU A 91 7.67 9.86 -17.21
C GLU A 91 7.00 8.62 -16.56
N HIS A 92 7.76 7.85 -15.77
CA HIS A 92 7.21 6.72 -15.04
C HIS A 92 6.25 7.19 -13.93
N ALA A 93 6.59 8.27 -13.22
CA ALA A 93 5.71 8.90 -12.23
C ALA A 93 4.37 9.34 -12.87
N ALA A 94 4.42 9.95 -14.06
CA ALA A 94 3.24 10.34 -14.81
C ALA A 94 2.37 9.14 -15.25
N LYS A 95 3.00 8.03 -15.68
CA LYS A 95 2.28 6.78 -16.02
C LYS A 95 1.58 6.20 -14.79
N LEU A 96 2.23 6.21 -13.62
CA LEU A 96 1.64 5.76 -12.36
C LEU A 96 0.46 6.65 -11.95
N ALA A 97 0.59 7.96 -12.07
CA ALA A 97 -0.50 8.91 -11.80
C ALA A 97 -1.70 8.68 -12.73
N ALA A 98 -1.45 8.48 -14.02
CA ALA A 98 -2.49 8.17 -14.99
C ALA A 98 -3.21 6.85 -14.66
N TRP A 99 -2.47 5.81 -14.31
CA TRP A 99 -3.02 4.52 -13.89
C TRP A 99 -3.89 4.65 -12.65
N VAL A 100 -3.43 5.36 -11.62
CA VAL A 100 -4.21 5.62 -10.38
C VAL A 100 -5.54 6.31 -10.70
N ARG A 101 -5.49 7.35 -11.54
CA ARG A 101 -6.68 8.08 -11.97
C ARG A 101 -7.64 7.21 -12.78
N GLU A 102 -7.13 6.44 -13.75
CA GLU A 102 -7.92 5.53 -14.59
C GLU A 102 -8.64 4.46 -13.76
N LYS A 103 -7.96 3.88 -12.79
CA LYS A 103 -8.54 2.87 -11.89
C LYS A 103 -9.43 3.45 -10.79
N GLY A 104 -9.54 4.77 -10.69
CA GLY A 104 -10.35 5.46 -9.67
C GLY A 104 -9.83 5.28 -8.25
N ILE A 105 -8.54 4.98 -8.09
CA ILE A 105 -7.91 4.80 -6.78
C ILE A 105 -7.85 6.16 -6.07
N LYS A 106 -8.29 6.21 -4.81
CA LYS A 106 -8.40 7.46 -4.04
C LYS A 106 -7.31 7.66 -3.01
N GLU A 107 -6.55 6.63 -2.73
CA GLU A 107 -5.47 6.69 -1.77
C GLU A 107 -4.25 5.92 -2.28
N VAL A 108 -3.07 6.48 -2.07
CA VAL A 108 -1.78 5.82 -2.34
C VAL A 108 -0.88 5.96 -1.13
N PHE A 109 0.09 5.07 -1.00
CA PHE A 109 1.11 5.14 0.05
C PHE A 109 2.50 5.19 -0.59
N ILE A 110 3.24 6.28 -0.34
CA ILE A 110 4.57 6.52 -0.92
C ILE A 110 5.64 6.23 0.12
N ILE A 111 6.58 5.36 -0.23
CA ILE A 111 7.73 5.00 0.60
C ILE A 111 9.03 5.31 -0.14
N GLY A 112 10.12 5.49 0.61
CA GLY A 112 11.46 5.61 0.02
C GLY A 112 11.82 4.35 -0.76
N GLY A 113 11.66 3.20 -0.13
CA GLY A 113 11.95 1.88 -0.70
C GLY A 113 13.40 1.43 -0.47
N ASP A 114 13.63 0.12 -0.59
CA ASP A 114 14.85 -0.57 -0.17
C ASP A 114 15.80 -0.91 -1.33
N ALA A 115 15.54 -0.45 -2.55
CA ALA A 115 16.44 -0.66 -3.67
C ALA A 115 17.79 0.02 -3.39
N GLU A 116 18.89 -0.75 -3.42
CA GLU A 116 20.24 -0.23 -3.13
C GLU A 116 20.67 0.84 -4.14
N VAL A 117 20.44 0.56 -5.42
CA VAL A 117 20.74 1.48 -6.52
C VAL A 117 19.43 1.91 -7.19
N PRO A 118 18.91 3.11 -6.86
CA PRO A 118 17.69 3.59 -7.50
C PRO A 118 17.97 4.08 -8.92
N PRO A 119 17.06 3.83 -9.88
CA PRO A 119 17.21 4.31 -11.25
C PRO A 119 17.13 5.84 -11.37
N HIS A 120 16.39 6.51 -10.48
CA HIS A 120 16.22 7.96 -10.53
C HIS A 120 16.07 8.60 -9.13
N TYR A 121 14.96 8.31 -8.41
CA TYR A 121 14.67 8.97 -7.15
C TYR A 121 15.39 8.31 -5.97
N GLN A 122 16.12 9.11 -5.19
CA GLN A 122 16.85 8.63 -4.01
C GLN A 122 15.94 8.47 -2.78
N TYR A 123 14.85 9.24 -2.70
CA TYR A 123 13.88 9.26 -1.60
C TYR A 123 12.49 9.70 -2.10
N ALA A 124 11.50 9.70 -1.22
CA ALA A 124 10.09 9.82 -1.60
C ALA A 124 9.67 11.19 -2.15
N LEU A 125 10.20 12.30 -1.59
CA LEU A 125 9.69 13.65 -1.87
C LEU A 125 9.80 14.07 -3.36
N PRO A 126 10.92 13.89 -4.07
CA PRO A 126 11.00 14.24 -5.49
C PRO A 126 10.00 13.45 -6.34
N PHE A 127 9.87 12.13 -6.09
CA PHE A 127 8.87 11.31 -6.77
C PHE A 127 7.45 11.80 -6.48
N MET A 128 7.14 12.11 -5.22
CA MET A 128 5.81 12.60 -4.84
C MET A 128 5.45 13.91 -5.56
N LYS A 129 6.42 14.82 -5.75
CA LYS A 129 6.21 16.06 -6.51
C LYS A 129 5.83 15.77 -7.95
N ASP A 130 6.63 14.97 -8.67
CA ASP A 130 6.37 14.64 -10.07
C ASP A 130 5.05 13.87 -10.24
N PHE A 131 4.74 12.96 -9.29
CA PHE A 131 3.48 12.23 -9.26
C PHE A 131 2.27 13.17 -9.09
N LEU A 132 2.35 14.16 -8.20
CA LEU A 132 1.29 15.14 -7.98
C LEU A 132 1.12 16.11 -9.14
N GLU A 133 2.22 16.55 -9.77
CA GLU A 133 2.18 17.38 -10.98
C GLU A 133 1.44 16.68 -12.12
N ALA A 134 1.53 15.35 -12.20
CA ALA A 134 0.78 14.55 -13.17
C ALA A 134 -0.70 14.32 -12.82
N GLN A 135 -1.22 14.95 -11.76
CA GLN A 135 -2.63 14.96 -11.36
C GLN A 135 -3.25 13.56 -11.22
N PRO A 136 -2.82 12.75 -10.25
CA PRO A 136 -3.30 11.38 -10.04
C PRO A 136 -4.78 11.30 -9.65
N GLY A 137 -5.39 12.37 -9.15
CA GLY A 137 -6.79 12.38 -8.72
C GLY A 137 -7.05 11.64 -7.41
N VAL A 138 -6.03 11.53 -6.56
CA VAL A 138 -6.14 10.95 -5.21
C VAL A 138 -6.62 11.98 -4.20
N ASP A 139 -7.32 11.50 -3.18
CA ASP A 139 -7.81 12.32 -2.05
C ASP A 139 -6.81 12.27 -0.88
N THR A 140 -5.99 11.21 -0.81
CA THR A 140 -5.07 10.99 0.30
C THR A 140 -3.75 10.40 -0.19
N ILE A 141 -2.64 10.91 0.35
CA ILE A 141 -1.31 10.29 0.22
C ILE A 141 -0.77 10.00 1.62
N GLY A 142 -0.55 8.71 1.91
CA GLY A 142 0.24 8.29 3.05
C GLY A 142 1.73 8.24 2.69
N PHE A 143 2.59 8.39 3.67
CA PHE A 143 4.04 8.24 3.46
C PHE A 143 4.73 7.63 4.67
N GLY A 144 5.88 6.98 4.42
CA GLY A 144 6.72 6.42 5.48
C GLY A 144 7.52 7.52 6.18
N ALA A 145 7.41 7.57 7.52
CA ALA A 145 8.23 8.43 8.35
C ALA A 145 9.25 7.57 9.11
N TYR A 146 10.46 7.53 8.76
CA TYR A 146 11.50 6.66 9.33
C TYR A 146 12.18 7.29 10.56
N PRO A 147 11.55 7.32 11.75
CA PRO A 147 12.07 8.04 12.92
C PRO A 147 13.44 7.52 13.39
N ASP A 148 13.68 6.23 13.21
CA ASP A 148 14.95 5.59 13.57
C ASP A 148 15.99 5.61 12.45
N GLY A 149 15.67 6.24 11.30
CA GLY A 149 16.50 6.27 10.10
C GLY A 149 16.13 5.20 9.08
N HIS A 150 16.83 5.19 7.95
CA HIS A 150 16.64 4.24 6.85
C HIS A 150 18.00 3.71 6.38
N ALA A 151 18.05 2.44 5.99
CA ALA A 151 19.31 1.78 5.64
C ALA A 151 20.01 2.40 4.41
N THR A 152 19.22 2.87 3.44
CA THR A 152 19.69 3.34 2.12
C THR A 152 19.41 4.83 1.85
N ILE A 153 18.70 5.53 2.74
CA ILE A 153 18.38 6.96 2.61
C ILE A 153 19.15 7.73 3.68
N SER A 154 19.86 8.78 3.29
CA SER A 154 20.64 9.59 4.23
C SER A 154 19.73 10.29 5.24
N LYS A 155 20.27 10.59 6.44
CA LYS A 155 19.52 11.35 7.44
C LYS A 155 19.10 12.74 6.93
N GLY A 156 19.93 13.39 6.10
CA GLY A 156 19.60 14.67 5.48
C GLY A 156 18.38 14.58 4.57
N ASP A 157 18.30 13.52 3.77
CA ASP A 157 17.18 13.30 2.84
C ASP A 157 15.88 12.87 3.55
N LEU A 158 15.97 12.32 4.76
CA LEU A 158 14.79 12.00 5.58
C LEU A 158 14.15 13.22 6.26
N HIS A 159 14.87 14.33 6.35
CA HIS A 159 14.40 15.57 6.98
C HIS A 159 13.91 16.62 5.98
N ASN A 160 14.03 16.36 4.68
CA ASN A 160 13.53 17.22 3.60
C ASN A 160 12.12 16.79 3.16
#